data_3d24ee4057eee370abb6ed4c61818050
#
_entry.id   3d24ee4057eee370abb6ed4c61818050
#
_cell.length_a   1.000
_cell.length_b   1.000
_cell.length_c   1.000
_cell.angle_alpha   90.00
_cell.angle_beta   90.00
_cell.angle_gamma   90.00
#
_symmetry.space_group_name_H-M   'P 1'
#
loop_
_entity.id
_entity.type
_entity.pdbx_description
1 polymer ?
#
loop_
_entity_poly.entity_id
_entity_poly.type
_entity_poly.pdbx_seq_one_letter_code
_entity_poly.pdbx_strand_id
1 'polypeptide(L)'
;MSVATTARTTSAPTQFLRGKDETYAYRRIGGGVRRPLLCLQHFTGTLDNWDPAVTDVLGDGREVVLFDSAGVGRSTGTVPTSVAGMAAHALDFLDALCVVSCDVLGFSLGGMVAQQMALDRPSSVHRMILVGTAPRGGDDIMHLEKPSLARHLADPTLTGFAVLQKIFFASTSTSQSAGAAFLERLALRTEDLDTPSGPDVAAAQIAAFREWELSPGTRFAGLERIHQPTLVVNGIHDEMIPVSNSYRLVENLPNAVLLVYPDAGHGSLFQFHESFTRQAAAFLASNLPFAPY
;
A
#
# COMPACT_ATOMS: atom_id res chain seq x y z
N MET A 1 28.16 -23.52 -2.39
CA MET A 1 27.36 -22.32 -2.08
C MET A 1 25.91 -22.76 -1.97
N SER A 2 25.35 -22.75 -0.76
CA SER A 2 23.92 -23.06 -0.58
C SER A 2 23.11 -21.95 -1.25
N VAL A 3 22.30 -22.29 -2.22
CA VAL A 3 21.30 -21.36 -2.78
C VAL A 3 20.30 -21.14 -1.64
N ALA A 4 20.38 -19.98 -1.00
CA ALA A 4 19.40 -19.61 0.00
C ALA A 4 18.03 -19.64 -0.69
N THR A 5 17.14 -20.50 -0.23
CA THR A 5 15.77 -20.58 -0.74
C THR A 5 15.12 -19.25 -0.46
N THR A 6 14.76 -18.54 -1.51
CA THR A 6 14.13 -17.22 -1.42
C THR A 6 12.76 -17.36 -0.75
N ALA A 7 12.55 -16.73 0.39
CA ALA A 7 11.27 -16.80 1.10
C ALA A 7 10.14 -16.22 0.23
N ARG A 8 8.97 -16.84 0.29
CA ARG A 8 7.75 -16.44 -0.42
C ARG A 8 6.74 -15.84 0.56
N THR A 9 5.81 -15.08 0.06
CA THR A 9 4.76 -14.43 0.86
C THR A 9 4.02 -15.41 1.76
N THR A 10 3.74 -16.61 1.26
CA THR A 10 3.03 -17.66 2.00
C THR A 10 3.86 -18.37 3.05
N SER A 11 5.20 -18.28 3.02
CA SER A 11 6.10 -19.04 3.89
C SER A 11 7.13 -18.18 4.63
N ALA A 12 7.25 -16.90 4.31
CA ALA A 12 8.18 -16.00 5.01
C ALA A 12 7.81 -15.91 6.50
N PRO A 13 8.75 -16.17 7.44
CA PRO A 13 8.46 -16.04 8.85
C PRO A 13 8.25 -14.58 9.23
N THR A 14 7.33 -14.32 10.15
CA THR A 14 7.20 -13.02 10.76
C THR A 14 8.37 -12.76 11.70
N GLN A 15 9.03 -11.65 11.51
CA GLN A 15 10.15 -11.18 12.30
C GLN A 15 9.73 -9.95 13.11
N PHE A 16 10.45 -9.66 14.17
CA PHE A 16 10.19 -8.53 15.03
C PHE A 16 11.45 -7.68 15.15
N LEU A 17 11.29 -6.38 14.98
CA LEU A 17 12.39 -5.42 15.03
C LEU A 17 12.08 -4.30 16.00
N ARG A 18 12.97 -4.07 16.95
CA ARG A 18 12.85 -2.96 17.90
C ARG A 18 13.25 -1.65 17.21
N GLY A 19 12.28 -0.76 17.02
CA GLY A 19 12.51 0.64 16.70
C GLY A 19 12.80 1.46 17.97
N LYS A 20 12.63 2.78 17.87
CA LYS A 20 12.89 3.71 18.97
C LYS A 20 11.97 3.43 20.16
N ASP A 21 10.67 3.41 19.93
CA ASP A 21 9.66 3.27 20.98
C ASP A 21 8.86 1.96 20.85
N GLU A 22 8.70 1.44 19.63
CA GLU A 22 7.86 0.31 19.31
C GLU A 22 8.64 -0.89 18.78
N THR A 23 7.99 -2.07 18.77
CA THR A 23 8.48 -3.27 18.10
C THR A 23 7.59 -3.54 16.89
N TYR A 24 8.20 -3.59 15.71
CA TYR A 24 7.49 -3.77 14.44
C TYR A 24 7.51 -5.21 14.00
N ALA A 25 6.36 -5.74 13.61
CA ALA A 25 6.24 -7.01 12.91
C ALA A 25 6.46 -6.78 11.40
N TYR A 26 7.24 -7.66 10.77
CA TYR A 26 7.55 -7.54 9.35
C TYR A 26 7.91 -8.91 8.75
N ARG A 27 7.85 -9.00 7.41
CA ARG A 27 8.33 -10.17 6.66
C ARG A 27 9.25 -9.74 5.54
N ARG A 28 10.23 -10.56 5.22
CA ARG A 28 11.17 -10.36 4.12
C ARG A 28 10.94 -11.44 3.07
N ILE A 29 10.71 -11.03 1.84
CA ILE A 29 10.36 -11.89 0.72
C ILE A 29 11.35 -11.64 -0.40
N GLY A 30 11.63 -12.65 -1.20
CA GLY A 30 12.54 -12.52 -2.31
C GLY A 30 13.99 -12.37 -1.88
N GLY A 31 14.76 -11.62 -2.62
CA GLY A 31 16.17 -11.36 -2.37
C GLY A 31 16.90 -10.89 -3.62
N GLY A 32 18.12 -10.41 -3.45
CA GLY A 32 18.95 -9.93 -4.53
C GLY A 32 19.69 -8.65 -4.18
N VAL A 33 20.31 -8.03 -5.19
CA VAL A 33 21.18 -6.85 -5.03
C VAL A 33 20.48 -5.53 -5.35
N ARG A 34 19.26 -5.59 -5.89
CA ARG A 34 18.50 -4.38 -6.20
C ARG A 34 18.03 -3.73 -4.90
N ARG A 35 17.71 -2.42 -4.98
CA ARG A 35 17.16 -1.67 -3.86
C ARG A 35 15.94 -2.38 -3.26
N PRO A 36 15.82 -2.47 -1.92
CA PRO A 36 14.66 -3.10 -1.29
C PRO A 36 13.39 -2.32 -1.61
N LEU A 37 12.26 -3.02 -1.63
CA LEU A 37 10.92 -2.47 -1.79
C LEU A 37 10.16 -2.58 -0.48
N LEU A 38 9.85 -1.44 0.15
CA LEU A 38 8.96 -1.38 1.30
C LEU A 38 7.50 -1.34 0.83
N CYS A 39 6.68 -2.24 1.34
CA CYS A 39 5.25 -2.30 1.05
C CYS A 39 4.44 -1.77 2.24
N LEU A 40 3.65 -0.71 2.01
CA LEU A 40 2.78 -0.05 2.97
C LEU A 40 1.33 -0.38 2.68
N GLN A 41 0.64 -0.90 3.69
CA GLN A 41 -0.65 -1.56 3.56
C GLN A 41 -1.83 -0.55 3.53
N HIS A 42 -2.99 -1.05 3.12
CA HIS A 42 -4.27 -0.35 3.09
C HIS A 42 -4.91 -0.22 4.48
N PHE A 43 -6.06 0.42 4.54
CA PHE A 43 -6.91 0.55 5.72
C PHE A 43 -7.18 -0.81 6.38
N THR A 44 -6.88 -0.93 7.67
CA THR A 44 -6.96 -2.14 8.50
C THR A 44 -6.15 -3.35 8.02
N GLY A 45 -5.41 -3.24 6.93
CA GLY A 45 -4.61 -4.33 6.39
C GLY A 45 -3.39 -4.66 7.25
N THR A 46 -3.07 -5.94 7.31
CA THR A 46 -1.90 -6.52 7.98
C THR A 46 -0.96 -7.20 6.98
N LEU A 47 0.11 -7.82 7.46
CA LEU A 47 1.04 -8.59 6.62
C LEU A 47 0.33 -9.65 5.76
N ASP A 48 -0.81 -10.19 6.22
CA ASP A 48 -1.56 -11.25 5.52
C ASP A 48 -2.45 -10.75 4.38
N ASN A 49 -2.60 -9.44 4.20
CA ASN A 49 -3.38 -8.86 3.13
C ASN A 49 -2.61 -8.68 1.81
N TRP A 50 -1.31 -8.96 1.79
CA TRP A 50 -0.52 -8.89 0.57
C TRP A 50 -0.68 -10.14 -0.29
N ASP A 51 -1.12 -9.93 -1.55
CA ASP A 51 -1.28 -11.00 -2.54
C ASP A 51 0.09 -11.57 -2.96
N PRO A 52 0.34 -12.89 -2.79
CA PRO A 52 1.57 -13.52 -3.24
C PRO A 52 1.81 -13.35 -4.75
N ALA A 53 0.76 -13.25 -5.57
CA ALA A 53 0.91 -13.00 -7.01
C ALA A 53 1.51 -11.61 -7.33
N VAL A 54 1.50 -10.68 -6.37
CA VAL A 54 2.15 -9.37 -6.49
C VAL A 54 3.52 -9.39 -5.83
N THR A 55 3.59 -9.74 -4.56
CA THR A 55 4.79 -9.57 -3.76
C THR A 55 5.90 -10.56 -4.12
N ASP A 56 5.56 -11.80 -4.45
CA ASP A 56 6.54 -12.81 -4.86
C ASP A 56 7.18 -12.46 -6.23
N VAL A 57 6.39 -11.92 -7.15
CA VAL A 57 6.90 -11.49 -8.47
C VAL A 57 7.79 -10.25 -8.34
N LEU A 58 7.39 -9.28 -7.52
CA LEU A 58 8.22 -8.10 -7.25
C LEU A 58 9.49 -8.45 -6.45
N GLY A 59 9.48 -9.55 -5.71
CA GLY A 59 10.62 -10.10 -4.97
C GLY A 59 11.69 -10.76 -5.85
N ASP A 60 11.47 -10.88 -7.15
CA ASP A 60 12.48 -11.45 -8.05
C ASP A 60 13.64 -10.46 -8.28
N GLY A 61 14.80 -10.83 -7.75
CA GLY A 61 16.03 -10.03 -7.83
C GLY A 61 16.10 -8.82 -6.88
N ARG A 62 15.12 -8.66 -5.98
CA ARG A 62 15.13 -7.67 -4.88
C ARG A 62 14.50 -8.21 -3.62
N GLU A 63 14.80 -7.60 -2.51
CA GLU A 63 14.06 -7.83 -1.28
C GLU A 63 12.77 -7.01 -1.26
N VAL A 64 11.65 -7.65 -0.94
CA VAL A 64 10.37 -7.01 -0.60
C VAL A 64 10.17 -7.11 0.90
N VAL A 65 9.93 -5.99 1.54
CA VAL A 65 9.70 -5.88 2.98
C VAL A 65 8.24 -5.52 3.21
N LEU A 66 7.49 -6.46 3.79
CA LEU A 66 6.14 -6.23 4.29
C LEU A 66 6.25 -5.76 5.73
N PHE A 67 5.47 -4.76 6.11
CA PHE A 67 5.60 -4.08 7.39
C PHE A 67 4.22 -3.78 7.98
N ASP A 68 4.02 -4.12 9.25
CA ASP A 68 2.88 -3.68 10.04
C ASP A 68 3.21 -2.37 10.74
N SER A 69 2.40 -1.35 10.50
CA SER A 69 2.53 -0.07 11.19
C SER A 69 2.33 -0.22 12.71
N ALA A 70 2.77 0.76 13.50
CA ALA A 70 2.57 0.75 14.95
C ALA A 70 1.09 0.53 15.30
N GLY A 71 0.83 -0.40 16.23
CA GLY A 71 -0.50 -0.77 16.70
C GLY A 71 -1.33 -1.63 15.73
N VAL A 72 -0.75 -2.04 14.59
CA VAL A 72 -1.41 -2.92 13.60
C VAL A 72 -0.82 -4.32 13.67
N GLY A 73 -1.65 -5.34 13.43
CA GLY A 73 -1.22 -6.73 13.40
C GLY A 73 -0.55 -7.15 14.70
N ARG A 74 0.72 -7.55 14.59
CA ARG A 74 1.55 -7.93 15.75
C ARG A 74 2.59 -6.86 16.14
N SER A 75 2.56 -5.69 15.53
CA SER A 75 3.36 -4.54 15.95
C SER A 75 2.82 -3.95 17.27
N THR A 76 3.73 -3.53 18.16
CA THR A 76 3.33 -2.87 19.41
C THR A 76 2.93 -1.42 19.19
N GLY A 77 2.44 -0.77 20.24
CA GLY A 77 2.09 0.63 20.26
C GLY A 77 0.64 0.93 19.94
N THR A 78 0.40 2.18 19.58
CA THR A 78 -0.93 2.70 19.25
C THR A 78 -0.93 3.23 17.84
N VAL A 79 -1.99 2.95 17.08
CA VAL A 79 -2.14 3.46 15.71
C VAL A 79 -2.24 4.98 15.73
N PRO A 80 -1.36 5.71 15.03
CA PRO A 80 -1.46 7.16 14.92
C PRO A 80 -2.75 7.59 14.22
N THR A 81 -3.33 8.70 14.69
CA THR A 81 -4.53 9.30 14.08
C THR A 81 -4.23 10.29 12.96
N SER A 82 -2.98 10.29 12.47
CA SER A 82 -2.54 11.12 11.34
C SER A 82 -1.59 10.36 10.43
N VAL A 83 -1.62 10.69 9.15
CA VAL A 83 -0.69 10.12 8.16
C VAL A 83 0.76 10.47 8.49
N ALA A 84 1.02 11.67 9.02
CA ALA A 84 2.36 12.07 9.45
C ALA A 84 2.90 11.19 10.58
N GLY A 85 2.07 10.83 11.56
CA GLY A 85 2.45 9.89 12.63
C GLY A 85 2.76 8.50 12.07
N MET A 86 1.96 8.00 11.13
CA MET A 86 2.21 6.72 10.47
C MET A 86 3.52 6.72 9.67
N ALA A 87 3.80 7.82 8.95
CA ALA A 87 5.05 7.99 8.21
C ALA A 87 6.27 8.04 9.15
N ALA A 88 6.16 8.69 10.31
CA ALA A 88 7.22 8.71 11.30
C ALA A 88 7.58 7.28 11.78
N HIS A 89 6.59 6.41 12.03
CA HIS A 89 6.83 5.00 12.37
C HIS A 89 7.44 4.19 11.22
N ALA A 90 7.02 4.42 9.99
CA ALA A 90 7.62 3.77 8.83
C ALA A 90 9.10 4.18 8.63
N LEU A 91 9.43 5.45 8.90
CA LEU A 91 10.80 5.95 8.86
C LEU A 91 11.65 5.40 10.03
N ASP A 92 11.07 5.30 11.23
CA ASP A 92 11.72 4.66 12.39
C ASP A 92 12.00 3.17 12.13
N PHE A 93 11.05 2.46 11.51
CA PHE A 93 11.26 1.08 11.07
C PHE A 93 12.43 0.95 10.07
N LEU A 94 12.53 1.83 9.07
CA LEU A 94 13.66 1.84 8.14
C LEU A 94 15.00 2.07 8.85
N ASP A 95 15.03 2.97 9.83
CA ASP A 95 16.24 3.24 10.64
C ASP A 95 16.63 2.01 11.43
N ALA A 96 15.69 1.36 12.10
CA ALA A 96 15.92 0.13 12.85
C ALA A 96 16.39 -1.03 11.93
N LEU A 97 15.86 -1.10 10.70
CA LEU A 97 16.27 -2.09 9.69
C LEU A 97 17.62 -1.75 9.03
N CYS A 98 18.23 -0.60 9.37
CA CYS A 98 19.44 -0.06 8.76
C CYS A 98 19.31 0.15 7.22
N VAL A 99 18.10 0.45 6.74
CA VAL A 99 17.82 0.75 5.33
C VAL A 99 17.84 2.27 5.12
N VAL A 100 18.92 2.78 4.54
CA VAL A 100 19.09 4.21 4.28
C VAL A 100 18.13 4.73 3.23
N SER A 101 17.84 3.91 2.19
CA SER A 101 16.95 4.30 1.09
C SER A 101 16.32 3.06 0.46
N CYS A 102 15.02 3.12 0.18
CA CYS A 102 14.25 2.05 -0.47
C CYS A 102 13.32 2.60 -1.56
N ASP A 103 12.84 1.70 -2.42
CA ASP A 103 11.64 1.95 -3.21
C ASP A 103 10.41 1.70 -2.32
N VAL A 104 9.29 2.35 -2.57
CA VAL A 104 8.07 2.22 -1.76
C VAL A 104 6.88 1.87 -2.64
N LEU A 105 6.16 0.82 -2.30
CA LEU A 105 4.83 0.50 -2.81
C LEU A 105 3.81 0.83 -1.72
N GLY A 106 3.02 1.90 -1.93
CA GLY A 106 1.96 2.28 -1.03
C GLY A 106 0.59 1.99 -1.64
N PHE A 107 -0.20 1.14 -0.97
CA PHE A 107 -1.57 0.85 -1.39
C PHE A 107 -2.56 1.59 -0.48
N SER A 108 -3.50 2.34 -1.07
CA SER A 108 -4.55 3.06 -0.34
C SER A 108 -3.95 4.02 0.72
N LEU A 109 -4.24 3.82 2.00
CA LEU A 109 -3.62 4.53 3.13
C LEU A 109 -2.08 4.52 3.05
N GLY A 110 -1.50 3.38 2.68
CA GLY A 110 -0.06 3.25 2.50
C GLY A 110 0.53 4.19 1.45
N GLY A 111 -0.26 4.56 0.43
CA GLY A 111 0.14 5.56 -0.57
C GLY A 111 0.18 6.98 -0.01
N MET A 112 -0.67 7.32 0.96
CA MET A 112 -0.61 8.59 1.68
C MET A 112 0.62 8.64 2.59
N VAL A 113 0.89 7.52 3.29
CA VAL A 113 2.09 7.37 4.13
C VAL A 113 3.36 7.49 3.29
N ALA A 114 3.42 6.88 2.10
CA ALA A 114 4.56 6.99 1.18
C ALA A 114 4.83 8.45 0.74
N GLN A 115 3.77 9.21 0.41
CA GLN A 115 3.88 10.63 0.08
C GLN A 115 4.44 11.44 1.26
N GLN A 116 3.94 11.17 2.47
CA GLN A 116 4.41 11.87 3.68
C GLN A 116 5.88 11.51 4.00
N MET A 117 6.28 10.23 3.86
CA MET A 117 7.69 9.82 4.01
C MET A 117 8.60 10.58 3.04
N ALA A 118 8.18 10.74 1.78
CA ALA A 118 8.93 11.47 0.77
C ALA A 118 9.05 12.97 1.09
N LEU A 119 8.07 13.57 1.77
CA LEU A 119 8.10 14.95 2.24
C LEU A 119 8.99 15.12 3.48
N ASP A 120 8.90 14.20 4.44
CA ASP A 120 9.59 14.30 5.73
C ASP A 120 11.08 13.92 5.61
N ARG A 121 11.39 12.90 4.80
CA ARG A 121 12.76 12.42 4.59
C ARG A 121 12.98 11.97 3.13
N PRO A 122 13.12 12.93 2.19
CA PRO A 122 13.20 12.64 0.76
C PRO A 122 14.30 11.63 0.38
N SER A 123 15.43 11.62 1.10
CA SER A 123 16.55 10.70 0.85
C SER A 123 16.23 9.23 1.13
N SER A 124 15.23 8.95 1.95
CA SER A 124 14.85 7.58 2.30
C SER A 124 13.97 6.91 1.24
N VAL A 125 13.35 7.70 0.36
CA VAL A 125 12.45 7.22 -0.70
C VAL A 125 13.10 7.46 -2.06
N HIS A 126 13.40 6.39 -2.78
CA HIS A 126 14.03 6.50 -4.10
C HIS A 126 13.01 6.56 -5.24
N ARG A 127 12.01 5.67 -5.23
CA ARG A 127 10.87 5.64 -6.16
C ARG A 127 9.62 5.29 -5.40
N MET A 128 8.47 5.71 -5.92
CA MET A 128 7.16 5.36 -5.36
C MET A 128 6.25 4.70 -6.39
N ILE A 129 5.53 3.68 -5.94
CA ILE A 129 4.35 3.15 -6.62
C ILE A 129 3.16 3.46 -5.71
N LEU A 130 2.26 4.31 -6.16
CA LEU A 130 1.08 4.77 -5.42
C LEU A 130 -0.16 4.14 -6.03
N VAL A 131 -0.80 3.22 -5.32
CA VAL A 131 -1.95 2.47 -5.84
C VAL A 131 -3.22 2.80 -5.06
N GLY A 132 -4.31 3.15 -5.75
CA GLY A 132 -5.62 3.38 -5.13
C GLY A 132 -5.57 4.41 -4.00
N THR A 133 -4.86 5.53 -4.20
CA THR A 133 -4.60 6.51 -3.14
C THR A 133 -4.91 7.95 -3.60
N ALA A 134 -4.81 8.88 -2.67
CA ALA A 134 -5.11 10.28 -2.90
C ALA A 134 -4.01 11.22 -2.38
N PRO A 135 -3.87 12.41 -2.96
CA PRO A 135 -3.04 13.47 -2.38
C PRO A 135 -3.68 14.02 -1.10
N ARG A 136 -2.90 14.72 -0.27
CA ARG A 136 -3.46 15.54 0.81
C ARG A 136 -4.38 16.60 0.22
N GLY A 137 -5.57 16.74 0.79
CA GLY A 137 -6.65 17.58 0.24
C GLY A 137 -7.36 16.96 -0.97
N GLY A 138 -7.21 15.65 -1.19
CA GLY A 138 -7.98 14.90 -2.18
C GLY A 138 -9.47 14.87 -1.87
N ASP A 139 -10.26 14.41 -2.83
CA ASP A 139 -11.71 14.41 -2.73
C ASP A 139 -12.22 12.99 -2.41
N ASP A 140 -13.24 12.93 -1.54
CA ASP A 140 -14.07 11.75 -1.36
C ASP A 140 -13.29 10.49 -0.89
N ILE A 141 -12.35 10.70 0.03
CA ILE A 141 -11.41 9.68 0.50
C ILE A 141 -12.05 8.81 1.58
N MET A 142 -12.23 7.51 1.28
CA MET A 142 -12.69 6.51 2.27
C MET A 142 -13.99 6.90 2.99
N HIS A 143 -14.97 7.39 2.25
CA HIS A 143 -16.32 7.65 2.76
C HIS A 143 -17.11 6.33 2.82
N LEU A 144 -16.87 5.56 3.90
CA LEU A 144 -17.45 4.23 4.10
C LEU A 144 -18.97 4.24 4.27
N GLU A 145 -19.56 5.41 4.57
CA GLU A 145 -21.01 5.63 4.63
C GLU A 145 -21.70 5.67 3.27
N LYS A 146 -20.95 5.70 2.15
CA LYS A 146 -21.52 5.58 0.81
C LYS A 146 -22.38 4.31 0.72
N PRO A 147 -23.62 4.37 0.20
CA PRO A 147 -24.50 3.21 0.15
C PRO A 147 -23.88 1.98 -0.54
N SER A 148 -23.03 2.20 -1.54
CA SER A 148 -22.32 1.14 -2.25
C SER A 148 -21.33 0.38 -1.38
N LEU A 149 -20.68 1.05 -0.42
CA LEU A 149 -19.72 0.46 0.51
C LEU A 149 -20.40 0.01 1.80
N ALA A 150 -21.24 0.86 2.39
CA ALA A 150 -21.89 0.62 3.68
C ALA A 150 -22.69 -0.70 3.70
N ARG A 151 -23.40 -1.03 2.61
CA ARG A 151 -24.15 -2.29 2.49
C ARG A 151 -23.25 -3.53 2.62
N HIS A 152 -22.03 -3.49 2.10
CA HIS A 152 -21.10 -4.62 2.18
C HIS A 152 -20.41 -4.69 3.54
N LEU A 153 -20.11 -3.54 4.14
CA LEU A 153 -19.53 -3.47 5.49
C LEU A 153 -20.54 -3.90 6.57
N ALA A 154 -21.83 -3.71 6.34
CA ALA A 154 -22.90 -4.11 7.24
C ALA A 154 -23.40 -5.56 7.02
N ASP A 155 -22.92 -6.26 5.98
CA ASP A 155 -23.36 -7.63 5.66
C ASP A 155 -22.70 -8.64 6.61
N PRO A 156 -23.45 -9.28 7.53
CA PRO A 156 -22.89 -10.21 8.50
C PRO A 156 -22.41 -11.54 7.88
N THR A 157 -22.73 -11.79 6.62
CA THR A 157 -22.24 -12.99 5.89
C THR A 157 -20.83 -12.81 5.34
N LEU A 158 -20.36 -11.57 5.21
CA LEU A 158 -19.01 -11.25 4.74
C LEU A 158 -18.06 -11.21 5.93
N THR A 159 -17.42 -12.32 6.24
CA THR A 159 -16.46 -12.46 7.35
C THR A 159 -15.02 -12.50 6.87
N GLY A 160 -14.08 -12.09 7.72
CA GLY A 160 -12.66 -12.10 7.41
C GLY A 160 -12.33 -11.31 6.13
N PHE A 161 -11.61 -11.92 5.21
CA PHE A 161 -11.23 -11.29 3.94
C PHE A 161 -12.35 -11.24 2.89
N ALA A 162 -13.52 -11.90 3.12
CA ALA A 162 -14.59 -11.93 2.13
C ALA A 162 -15.14 -10.55 1.77
N VAL A 163 -15.12 -9.59 2.70
CA VAL A 163 -15.54 -8.21 2.46
C VAL A 163 -14.63 -7.54 1.40
N LEU A 164 -13.35 -7.90 1.33
CA LEU A 164 -12.39 -7.31 0.38
C LEU A 164 -12.80 -7.58 -1.07
N GLN A 165 -13.36 -8.77 -1.37
CA GLN A 165 -13.88 -9.05 -2.71
C GLN A 165 -14.94 -8.04 -3.14
N LYS A 166 -15.76 -7.57 -2.20
CA LYS A 166 -16.88 -6.67 -2.49
C LYS A 166 -16.47 -5.20 -2.58
N ILE A 167 -15.47 -4.79 -1.82
CA ILE A 167 -15.06 -3.38 -1.77
C ILE A 167 -13.83 -3.07 -2.64
N PHE A 168 -13.04 -4.10 -3.01
CA PHE A 168 -11.84 -3.92 -3.84
C PHE A 168 -12.10 -4.16 -5.33
N PHE A 169 -13.11 -4.93 -5.67
CA PHE A 169 -13.36 -5.35 -7.05
C PHE A 169 -14.69 -4.76 -7.54
N ALA A 170 -14.71 -4.36 -8.83
CA ALA A 170 -15.92 -3.83 -9.44
C ALA A 170 -17.04 -4.89 -9.46
N SER A 171 -18.29 -4.47 -9.59
CA SER A 171 -19.46 -5.34 -9.51
C SER A 171 -19.65 -6.25 -10.74
N THR A 172 -18.81 -6.16 -11.76
CA THR A 172 -18.86 -7.02 -12.95
C THR A 172 -18.48 -8.45 -12.61
N SER A 173 -18.98 -9.42 -13.39
CA SER A 173 -18.64 -10.83 -13.19
C SER A 173 -17.15 -11.09 -13.31
N THR A 174 -16.47 -10.42 -14.25
CA THR A 174 -15.02 -10.55 -14.47
C THR A 174 -14.23 -10.08 -13.24
N SER A 175 -14.55 -8.91 -12.74
CA SER A 175 -13.87 -8.34 -11.58
C SER A 175 -14.15 -9.16 -10.31
N GLN A 176 -15.40 -9.58 -10.07
CA GLN A 176 -15.76 -10.42 -8.92
C GLN A 176 -15.09 -11.81 -8.97
N SER A 177 -14.91 -12.40 -10.17
CA SER A 177 -14.14 -13.65 -10.32
C SER A 177 -12.67 -13.47 -10.00
N ALA A 178 -12.07 -12.35 -10.42
CA ALA A 178 -10.70 -12.01 -10.04
C ALA A 178 -10.57 -11.79 -8.52
N GLY A 179 -11.60 -11.20 -7.90
CA GLY A 179 -11.68 -11.06 -6.44
C GLY A 179 -11.74 -12.39 -5.71
N ALA A 180 -12.49 -13.37 -6.21
CA ALA A 180 -12.51 -14.73 -5.65
C ALA A 180 -11.11 -15.37 -5.74
N ALA A 181 -10.47 -15.30 -6.90
CA ALA A 181 -9.11 -15.82 -7.09
C ALA A 181 -8.07 -15.10 -6.18
N PHE A 182 -8.23 -13.82 -5.92
CA PHE A 182 -7.43 -13.08 -4.94
C PHE A 182 -7.59 -13.66 -3.53
N LEU A 183 -8.82 -13.93 -3.08
CA LEU A 183 -9.07 -14.55 -1.77
C LEU A 183 -8.47 -15.95 -1.67
N GLU A 184 -8.54 -16.75 -2.73
CA GLU A 184 -7.90 -18.08 -2.80
C GLU A 184 -6.38 -17.96 -2.61
N ARG A 185 -5.73 -16.96 -3.22
CA ARG A 185 -4.29 -16.73 -3.05
C ARG A 185 -3.92 -16.26 -1.65
N LEU A 186 -4.73 -15.42 -1.00
CA LEU A 186 -4.51 -15.05 0.40
C LEU A 186 -4.63 -16.27 1.34
N ALA A 187 -5.57 -17.17 1.07
CA ALA A 187 -5.80 -18.38 1.86
C ALA A 187 -4.66 -19.42 1.77
N LEU A 188 -3.69 -19.24 0.86
CA LEU A 188 -2.53 -20.13 0.77
C LEU A 188 -1.60 -20.03 2.00
N ARG A 189 -1.62 -18.92 2.73
CA ARG A 189 -0.91 -18.81 3.99
C ARG A 189 -1.78 -19.35 5.12
N THR A 190 -1.33 -20.40 5.80
CA THR A 190 -2.07 -21.09 6.87
C THR A 190 -1.36 -21.06 8.21
N GLU A 191 -0.07 -20.69 8.22
CA GLU A 191 0.76 -20.69 9.42
C GLU A 191 1.33 -19.29 9.67
N ASP A 192 1.68 -19.02 10.93
CA ASP A 192 2.24 -17.73 11.37
C ASP A 192 1.39 -16.54 10.87
N LEU A 193 0.06 -16.71 11.01
CA LEU A 193 -0.91 -15.68 10.64
C LEU A 193 -0.79 -14.48 11.56
N ASP A 194 -1.14 -13.34 11.01
CA ASP A 194 -1.15 -12.09 11.74
C ASP A 194 -2.42 -11.91 12.57
N THR A 195 -2.39 -10.98 13.52
CA THR A 195 -3.55 -10.61 14.31
C THR A 195 -4.44 -9.67 13.47
N PRO A 196 -5.72 -10.02 13.22
CA PRO A 196 -6.62 -9.13 12.52
C PRO A 196 -6.77 -7.78 13.23
N SER A 197 -6.86 -6.71 12.45
CA SER A 197 -7.05 -5.36 12.97
C SER A 197 -8.40 -5.21 13.67
N GLY A 198 -8.38 -4.65 14.88
CA GLY A 198 -9.58 -4.38 15.67
C GLY A 198 -10.23 -3.03 15.34
N PRO A 199 -11.38 -2.71 16.00
CA PRO A 199 -12.13 -1.48 15.77
C PRO A 199 -11.34 -0.21 16.12
N ASP A 200 -10.43 -0.28 17.08
CA ASP A 200 -9.58 0.87 17.47
C ASP A 200 -8.61 1.23 16.35
N VAL A 201 -8.06 0.24 15.64
CA VAL A 201 -7.23 0.44 14.44
C VAL A 201 -8.04 1.17 13.36
N ALA A 202 -9.24 0.68 13.08
CA ALA A 202 -10.12 1.29 12.09
C ALA A 202 -10.47 2.74 12.46
N ALA A 203 -10.82 3.01 13.72
CA ALA A 203 -11.17 4.35 14.18
C ALA A 203 -9.99 5.34 14.03
N ALA A 204 -8.77 4.93 14.43
CA ALA A 204 -7.58 5.76 14.31
C ALA A 204 -7.23 6.05 12.83
N GLN A 205 -7.32 5.06 11.96
CA GLN A 205 -7.05 5.23 10.54
C GLN A 205 -8.12 6.06 9.83
N ILE A 206 -9.40 5.97 10.22
CA ILE A 206 -10.46 6.86 9.72
C ILE A 206 -10.14 8.31 10.13
N ALA A 207 -9.71 8.56 11.36
CA ALA A 207 -9.29 9.90 11.78
C ALA A 207 -8.12 10.43 10.92
N ALA A 208 -7.16 9.56 10.57
CA ALA A 208 -6.07 9.92 9.68
C ALA A 208 -6.54 10.26 8.25
N PHE A 209 -7.52 9.54 7.69
CA PHE A 209 -8.13 9.92 6.41
C PHE A 209 -8.81 11.28 6.46
N ARG A 210 -9.58 11.57 7.51
CA ARG A 210 -10.25 12.88 7.68
C ARG A 210 -9.23 14.01 7.82
N GLU A 211 -8.13 13.76 8.55
CA GLU A 211 -7.02 14.72 8.65
C GLU A 211 -6.34 14.93 7.28
N TRP A 212 -6.17 13.86 6.49
CA TRP A 212 -5.55 13.91 5.16
C TRP A 212 -6.41 14.65 4.13
N GLU A 213 -7.73 14.57 4.21
CA GLU A 213 -8.65 15.34 3.37
C GLU A 213 -8.52 16.86 3.62
N LEU A 214 -8.08 17.25 4.81
CA LEU A 214 -7.85 18.67 5.11
C LEU A 214 -6.58 19.16 4.41
N SER A 215 -6.69 20.29 3.72
CA SER A 215 -5.56 20.96 3.08
C SER A 215 -5.24 22.26 3.83
N PRO A 216 -4.29 22.27 4.77
CA PRO A 216 -3.83 23.51 5.35
C PRO A 216 -3.05 24.30 4.29
N GLY A 217 -3.58 25.42 3.83
CA GLY A 217 -2.97 26.27 2.81
C GLY A 217 -3.43 25.93 1.37
N THR A 218 -2.53 26.15 0.41
CA THR A 218 -2.84 25.89 -1.00
C THR A 218 -2.98 24.39 -1.26
N ARG A 219 -4.11 23.99 -1.81
CA ARG A 219 -4.42 22.59 -2.12
C ARG A 219 -3.37 22.00 -3.06
N PHE A 220 -2.89 20.81 -2.74
CA PHE A 220 -1.86 20.05 -3.48
C PHE A 220 -0.44 20.65 -3.52
N ALA A 221 -0.18 21.83 -2.96
CA ALA A 221 1.15 22.46 -2.99
C ALA A 221 2.28 21.59 -2.40
N GLY A 222 1.95 20.64 -1.52
CA GLY A 222 2.92 19.66 -1.00
C GLY A 222 3.49 18.74 -2.07
N LEU A 223 2.72 18.41 -3.12
CA LEU A 223 3.13 17.48 -4.17
C LEU A 223 4.30 18.00 -5.02
N GLU A 224 4.41 19.31 -5.23
CA GLU A 224 5.52 19.94 -5.97
C GLU A 224 6.89 19.67 -5.34
N ARG A 225 6.91 19.31 -4.05
CA ARG A 225 8.13 18.99 -3.29
C ARG A 225 8.53 17.52 -3.37
N ILE A 226 7.69 16.68 -3.94
CA ILE A 226 7.94 15.23 -4.10
C ILE A 226 8.54 15.01 -5.49
N HIS A 227 9.87 14.94 -5.55
CA HIS A 227 10.62 14.80 -6.80
C HIS A 227 10.90 13.33 -7.18
N GLN A 228 10.59 12.39 -6.31
CA GLN A 228 10.79 10.96 -6.55
C GLN A 228 10.00 10.51 -7.78
N PRO A 229 10.62 9.75 -8.71
CA PRO A 229 9.86 9.12 -9.78
C PRO A 229 8.70 8.32 -9.21
N THR A 230 7.50 8.56 -9.71
CA THR A 230 6.26 8.01 -9.14
C THR A 230 5.42 7.33 -10.23
N LEU A 231 5.06 6.07 -10.00
CA LEU A 231 4.04 5.37 -10.77
C LEU A 231 2.73 5.41 -9.97
N VAL A 232 1.74 6.14 -10.49
CA VAL A 232 0.39 6.17 -9.94
C VAL A 232 -0.45 5.12 -10.63
N VAL A 233 -1.21 4.32 -9.87
CA VAL A 233 -2.04 3.22 -10.40
C VAL A 233 -3.42 3.28 -9.77
N ASN A 234 -4.48 3.10 -10.57
CA ASN A 234 -5.83 2.97 -10.01
C ASN A 234 -6.74 2.13 -10.91
N GLY A 235 -7.87 1.69 -10.36
CA GLY A 235 -9.01 1.17 -11.10
C GLY A 235 -9.98 2.28 -11.46
N ILE A 236 -10.56 2.22 -12.68
CA ILE A 236 -11.51 3.25 -13.14
C ILE A 236 -12.77 3.33 -12.27
N HIS A 237 -13.14 2.20 -11.62
CA HIS A 237 -14.33 2.06 -10.78
C HIS A 237 -14.00 2.02 -9.28
N ASP A 238 -12.89 2.66 -8.86
CA ASP A 238 -12.55 2.74 -7.44
C ASP A 238 -13.58 3.63 -6.70
N GLU A 239 -14.40 3.00 -5.85
CA GLU A 239 -15.41 3.67 -5.04
C GLU A 239 -14.88 4.11 -3.65
N MET A 240 -13.74 3.56 -3.22
CA MET A 240 -13.11 3.91 -1.94
C MET A 240 -12.29 5.20 -2.03
N ILE A 241 -11.46 5.28 -3.07
CA ILE A 241 -10.66 6.46 -3.40
C ILE A 241 -10.78 6.69 -4.91
N PRO A 242 -11.69 7.56 -5.35
CA PRO A 242 -11.99 7.74 -6.76
C PRO A 242 -10.76 8.06 -7.62
N VAL A 243 -10.76 7.55 -8.85
CA VAL A 243 -9.66 7.73 -9.82
C VAL A 243 -9.34 9.20 -10.11
N SER A 244 -10.27 10.13 -9.87
CA SER A 244 -10.02 11.57 -9.93
C SER A 244 -8.86 12.02 -9.05
N ASN A 245 -8.64 11.37 -7.90
CA ASN A 245 -7.48 11.63 -7.05
C ASN A 245 -6.16 11.23 -7.71
N SER A 246 -6.16 10.17 -8.51
CA SER A 246 -4.98 9.76 -9.28
C SER A 246 -4.63 10.78 -10.37
N TYR A 247 -5.63 11.39 -11.01
CA TYR A 247 -5.38 12.51 -11.92
C TYR A 247 -4.78 13.71 -11.19
N ARG A 248 -5.29 14.07 -9.99
CA ARG A 248 -4.70 15.13 -9.16
C ARG A 248 -3.25 14.84 -8.78
N LEU A 249 -2.92 13.59 -8.47
CA LEU A 249 -1.53 13.19 -8.20
C LEU A 249 -0.63 13.49 -9.40
N VAL A 250 -0.96 13.02 -10.60
CA VAL A 250 -0.08 13.21 -11.78
C VAL A 250 -0.06 14.64 -12.32
N GLU A 251 -1.12 15.41 -12.10
CA GLU A 251 -1.17 16.84 -12.46
C GLU A 251 -0.22 17.68 -11.60
N ASN A 252 0.06 17.28 -10.35
CA ASN A 252 0.78 18.09 -9.38
C ASN A 252 2.12 17.48 -8.94
N LEU A 253 2.39 16.20 -9.21
CA LEU A 253 3.70 15.59 -8.97
C LEU A 253 4.65 15.93 -10.14
N PRO A 254 5.86 16.44 -9.88
CA PRO A 254 6.80 16.82 -10.93
C PRO A 254 7.26 15.66 -11.83
N ASN A 255 7.22 14.43 -11.32
CA ASN A 255 7.82 13.27 -11.98
C ASN A 255 6.93 12.02 -11.81
N ALA A 256 5.75 12.04 -12.41
CA ALA A 256 4.77 10.95 -12.27
C ALA A 256 4.19 10.50 -13.60
N VAL A 257 3.84 9.21 -13.67
CA VAL A 257 3.04 8.60 -14.73
C VAL A 257 1.83 7.90 -14.14
N LEU A 258 0.74 7.80 -14.89
CA LEU A 258 -0.52 7.18 -14.46
C LEU A 258 -0.82 5.93 -15.29
N LEU A 259 -1.20 4.87 -14.59
CA LEU A 259 -1.75 3.64 -15.15
C LEU A 259 -3.16 3.44 -14.59
N VAL A 260 -4.17 3.42 -15.45
CA VAL A 260 -5.56 3.17 -15.06
C VAL A 260 -6.02 1.86 -15.67
N TYR A 261 -6.52 0.96 -14.83
CA TYR A 261 -7.08 -0.32 -15.27
C TYR A 261 -8.59 -0.20 -15.51
N PRO A 262 -9.08 -0.66 -16.69
CA PRO A 262 -10.51 -0.77 -16.95
C PRO A 262 -11.10 -1.90 -16.10
N ASP A 263 -12.41 -1.86 -15.85
CA ASP A 263 -13.14 -2.90 -15.11
C ASP A 263 -12.53 -3.26 -13.73
N ALA A 264 -11.89 -2.29 -13.08
CA ALA A 264 -11.23 -2.50 -11.79
C ALA A 264 -11.71 -1.50 -10.75
N GLY A 265 -11.90 -1.98 -9.53
CA GLY A 265 -12.12 -1.17 -8.34
C GLY A 265 -10.81 -0.84 -7.63
N HIS A 266 -10.88 -0.68 -6.30
CA HIS A 266 -9.77 -0.32 -5.43
C HIS A 266 -8.58 -1.28 -5.49
N GLY A 267 -8.86 -2.60 -5.60
CA GLY A 267 -7.85 -3.66 -5.68
C GLY A 267 -7.30 -3.91 -7.09
N SER A 268 -7.16 -2.89 -7.92
CA SER A 268 -6.71 -3.00 -9.32
C SER A 268 -5.38 -3.74 -9.47
N LEU A 269 -4.44 -3.57 -8.54
CA LEU A 269 -3.14 -4.26 -8.53
C LEU A 269 -3.28 -5.78 -8.32
N PHE A 270 -4.33 -6.23 -7.66
CA PHE A 270 -4.61 -7.65 -7.40
C PHE A 270 -5.40 -8.27 -8.55
N GLN A 271 -6.34 -7.53 -9.13
CA GLN A 271 -7.11 -7.97 -10.29
C GLN A 271 -6.22 -8.14 -11.53
N PHE A 272 -5.37 -7.19 -11.78
CA PHE A 272 -4.47 -7.15 -12.93
C PHE A 272 -3.01 -7.45 -12.53
N HIS A 273 -2.80 -8.37 -11.59
CA HIS A 273 -1.50 -8.61 -10.97
C HIS A 273 -0.37 -8.88 -11.97
N GLU A 274 -0.61 -9.63 -13.05
CA GLU A 274 0.40 -9.90 -14.07
C GLU A 274 0.81 -8.64 -14.84
N SER A 275 -0.15 -7.82 -15.24
CA SER A 275 0.11 -6.55 -15.91
C SER A 275 0.75 -5.55 -14.96
N PHE A 276 0.22 -5.45 -13.73
CA PHE A 276 0.74 -4.56 -12.71
C PHE A 276 2.20 -4.88 -12.37
N THR A 277 2.53 -6.13 -12.05
CA THR A 277 3.88 -6.52 -11.64
C THR A 277 4.89 -6.33 -12.76
N ARG A 278 4.52 -6.56 -14.03
CA ARG A 278 5.36 -6.28 -15.19
C ARG A 278 5.67 -4.77 -15.31
N GLN A 279 4.65 -3.91 -15.22
CA GLN A 279 4.81 -2.45 -15.29
C GLN A 279 5.60 -1.93 -14.08
N ALA A 280 5.27 -2.39 -12.88
CA ALA A 280 5.96 -2.04 -11.64
C ALA A 280 7.45 -2.45 -11.68
N ALA A 281 7.75 -3.68 -12.10
CA ALA A 281 9.13 -4.14 -12.23
C ALA A 281 9.94 -3.34 -13.25
N ALA A 282 9.34 -3.02 -14.40
CA ALA A 282 9.96 -2.17 -15.42
C ALA A 282 10.24 -0.76 -14.88
N PHE A 283 9.25 -0.15 -14.21
CA PHE A 283 9.39 1.14 -13.56
C PHE A 283 10.51 1.17 -12.50
N LEU A 284 10.53 0.17 -11.62
CA LEU A 284 11.52 0.06 -10.54
C LEU A 284 12.96 -0.24 -11.07
N ALA A 285 13.08 -0.82 -12.26
CA ALA A 285 14.36 -1.10 -12.90
C ALA A 285 14.85 0.05 -13.82
N SER A 286 13.97 0.99 -14.16
CA SER A 286 14.30 2.08 -15.08
C SER A 286 15.36 3.02 -14.46
N ASN A 287 16.31 3.50 -15.27
CA ASN A 287 17.25 4.56 -14.87
C ASN A 287 16.73 5.96 -15.24
N LEU A 288 15.49 6.04 -15.76
CA LEU A 288 14.94 7.30 -16.28
C LEU A 288 14.29 8.09 -15.16
N PRO A 289 14.66 9.36 -14.94
CA PRO A 289 13.69 10.32 -14.51
C PRO A 289 12.64 10.43 -15.63
N PHE A 290 11.34 10.47 -15.31
CA PHE A 290 10.33 10.91 -16.27
C PHE A 290 10.38 12.44 -16.47
N ALA A 291 11.49 13.09 -16.06
CA ALA A 291 11.63 14.52 -16.16
C ALA A 291 11.44 14.96 -17.62
N PRO A 292 10.62 15.98 -17.87
CA PRO A 292 10.51 16.59 -19.19
C PRO A 292 11.92 17.09 -19.63
N TYR A 293 12.21 16.90 -20.91
CA TYR A 293 13.41 17.42 -21.58
C TYR A 293 13.50 18.93 -21.48
#